data_ae9dcdebd83e4deb2d971a2ccbc2ed09
#
_entry.id   ae9dcdebd83e4deb2d971a2ccbc2ed09
#
_cell.length_a   1.000
_cell.length_b   1.000
_cell.length_c   1.000
_cell.angle_alpha   90.00
_cell.angle_beta   90.00
_cell.angle_gamma   90.00
#
_symmetry.space_group_name_H-M   'P 1'
#
loop_
_entity.id
_entity.type
_entity.pdbx_description
1 polymer ?
#
loop_
_entity_poly.entity_id
_entity_poly.type
_entity_poly.pdbx_seq_one_letter_code
_entity_poly.pdbx_strand_id
1 'polypeptide(L)'
;MNQAIIALHRLVEEAEPNICEITVMQEGNVCYEDYWHGFGPGDALNVMSVTKSVIALLVGIAMDRGYIVSVEQKVLDFFPEYSVKRGEKTIYDVTLYHLLTMTAPYKYKSEPWTKVCTSEDWTKAALDLLGGRGGLTGAFKYATLGIQILAGVIEQASGRKLLDFANEYLFRPLGIPESVNHGDSSKEDQFDFLMNKNPRKHEWYSDPKNTVTAGWGLTLSATDMARIGQMCLEGGIFQGRRILSDKWIREATTPYQTLDERFGYMSYGYLWWIPDKEKRSFAAIGDGGNVIYVNPEKKVAIGVAGTFKPRIFDRVDFIEQKILPVVLGEQNT
;
A
#
# COMPACT_ATOMS: atom_id res chain seq x y z
N MET A 1 7.60 -3.05 -33.62
CA MET A 1 6.82 -2.59 -32.41
C MET A 1 5.38 -2.42 -32.88
N ASN A 2 4.40 -2.93 -32.12
CA ASN A 2 2.98 -2.83 -32.51
C ASN A 2 2.57 -1.35 -32.49
N GLN A 3 1.84 -0.88 -33.54
CA GLN A 3 1.39 0.53 -33.63
C GLN A 3 0.55 0.97 -32.44
N ALA A 4 -0.24 0.06 -31.86
CA ALA A 4 -1.05 0.33 -30.67
C ALA A 4 -0.18 0.61 -29.44
N ILE A 5 0.94 -0.08 -29.27
CA ILE A 5 1.90 0.17 -28.19
C ILE A 5 2.58 1.54 -28.37
N ILE A 6 2.96 1.91 -29.59
CA ILE A 6 3.53 3.24 -29.86
C ILE A 6 2.50 4.35 -29.54
N ALA A 7 1.24 4.13 -29.89
CA ALA A 7 0.16 5.06 -29.59
C ALA A 7 -0.08 5.18 -28.08
N LEU A 8 0.00 4.07 -27.33
CA LEU A 8 -0.11 4.07 -25.87
C LEU A 8 1.03 4.86 -25.22
N HIS A 9 2.27 4.64 -25.67
CA HIS A 9 3.43 5.39 -25.17
C HIS A 9 3.24 6.92 -25.32
N ARG A 10 2.83 7.36 -26.51
CA ARG A 10 2.56 8.79 -26.77
C ARG A 10 1.37 9.32 -25.96
N LEU A 11 0.30 8.53 -25.84
CA LEU A 11 -0.85 8.91 -25.03
C LEU A 11 -0.44 9.16 -23.58
N VAL A 12 0.39 8.30 -23.00
CA VAL A 12 0.90 8.49 -21.63
C VAL A 12 1.76 9.75 -21.56
N GLU A 13 2.70 9.94 -22.47
CA GLU A 13 3.59 11.10 -22.50
C GLU A 13 2.82 12.43 -22.59
N GLU A 14 1.74 12.49 -23.35
CA GLU A 14 0.95 13.69 -23.60
C GLU A 14 -0.13 13.95 -22.52
N ALA A 15 -0.81 12.89 -22.05
CA ALA A 15 -2.00 13.03 -21.21
C ALA A 15 -1.72 12.77 -19.72
N GLU A 16 -0.65 12.03 -19.39
CA GLU A 16 -0.35 11.55 -18.05
C GLU A 16 1.08 11.93 -17.62
N PRO A 17 1.39 13.24 -17.50
CA PRO A 17 2.76 13.75 -17.44
C PRO A 17 3.54 13.36 -16.18
N ASN A 18 2.93 12.69 -15.22
CA ASN A 18 3.61 12.21 -14.02
C ASN A 18 3.77 10.69 -13.96
N ILE A 19 3.30 9.95 -14.94
CA ILE A 19 3.63 8.51 -15.05
C ILE A 19 5.10 8.39 -15.44
N CYS A 20 5.83 7.59 -14.67
CA CYS A 20 7.24 7.29 -14.91
C CYS A 20 7.45 5.87 -15.41
N GLU A 21 6.61 4.94 -14.98
CA GLU A 21 6.76 3.52 -15.29
C GLU A 21 5.40 2.82 -15.32
N ILE A 22 5.23 1.90 -16.26
CA ILE A 22 4.12 0.94 -16.32
C ILE A 22 4.69 -0.45 -16.57
N THR A 23 4.25 -1.42 -15.76
CA THR A 23 4.53 -2.85 -16.01
C THR A 23 3.23 -3.65 -15.92
N VAL A 24 2.99 -4.49 -16.92
CA VAL A 24 1.85 -5.43 -16.95
C VAL A 24 2.39 -6.86 -16.93
N MET A 25 1.90 -7.63 -15.98
CA MET A 25 2.14 -9.08 -15.91
C MET A 25 0.87 -9.83 -16.23
N GLN A 26 1.00 -10.87 -17.05
CA GLN A 26 -0.07 -11.81 -17.36
C GLN A 26 0.48 -13.23 -17.26
N GLU A 27 -0.23 -14.11 -16.57
CA GLU A 27 0.15 -15.51 -16.40
C GLU A 27 1.60 -15.68 -15.90
N GLY A 28 2.03 -14.83 -14.98
CA GLY A 28 3.36 -14.86 -14.36
C GLY A 28 4.48 -14.23 -15.18
N ASN A 29 4.20 -13.72 -16.38
CA ASN A 29 5.21 -13.13 -17.27
C ASN A 29 4.94 -11.63 -17.48
N VAL A 30 6.01 -10.84 -17.60
CA VAL A 30 5.90 -9.45 -18.06
C VAL A 30 5.52 -9.47 -19.55
N CYS A 31 4.34 -8.94 -19.87
CA CYS A 31 3.86 -8.82 -21.25
C CYS A 31 3.96 -7.39 -21.81
N TYR A 32 4.11 -6.40 -20.93
CA TYR A 32 4.36 -5.01 -21.28
C TYR A 32 5.13 -4.30 -20.18
N GLU A 33 6.12 -3.49 -20.56
CA GLU A 33 6.80 -2.53 -19.72
C GLU A 33 7.18 -1.29 -20.53
N ASP A 34 7.07 -0.12 -19.92
CA ASP A 34 7.43 1.15 -20.56
C ASP A 34 7.82 2.20 -19.51
N TYR A 35 8.60 3.20 -19.94
CA TYR A 35 9.25 4.17 -19.07
C TYR A 35 9.22 5.57 -19.68
N TRP A 36 9.09 6.60 -18.84
CA TRP A 36 9.05 8.00 -19.22
C TRP A 36 9.95 8.86 -18.32
N HIS A 37 10.23 10.09 -18.75
CA HIS A 37 10.94 11.11 -17.96
C HIS A 37 12.33 10.69 -17.48
N GLY A 38 13.03 9.85 -18.24
CA GLY A 38 14.36 9.38 -17.91
C GLY A 38 14.43 8.28 -16.85
N PHE A 39 13.28 7.72 -16.46
CA PHE A 39 13.22 6.49 -15.67
C PHE A 39 13.50 5.26 -16.51
N GLY A 40 13.95 4.20 -15.87
CA GLY A 40 14.29 2.94 -16.51
C GLY A 40 14.15 1.74 -15.57
N PRO A 41 14.49 0.53 -16.06
CA PRO A 41 14.36 -0.70 -15.29
C PRO A 41 15.10 -0.62 -13.95
N GLY A 42 14.42 -0.91 -12.86
CA GLY A 42 14.99 -0.94 -11.51
C GLY A 42 15.04 0.40 -10.80
N ASP A 43 14.63 1.49 -11.45
CA ASP A 43 14.35 2.74 -10.74
C ASP A 43 13.14 2.55 -9.84
N ALA A 44 13.12 3.24 -8.72
CA ALA A 44 12.02 3.14 -7.77
C ALA A 44 11.51 4.53 -7.40
N LEU A 45 10.26 4.61 -7.01
CA LEU A 45 9.57 5.82 -6.58
C LEU A 45 8.85 5.57 -5.26
N ASN A 46 8.67 6.63 -4.46
CA ASN A 46 7.79 6.55 -3.31
C ASN A 46 6.36 6.27 -3.76
N VAL A 47 5.87 5.07 -3.51
CA VAL A 47 4.55 4.62 -3.95
C VAL A 47 3.40 5.13 -3.10
N MET A 48 3.68 6.08 -2.21
CA MET A 48 2.69 6.72 -1.34
C MET A 48 1.82 5.70 -0.61
N SER A 49 0.50 5.83 -0.67
CA SER A 49 -0.43 4.96 0.07
C SER A 49 -0.52 3.52 -0.43
N VAL A 50 0.11 3.14 -1.53
CA VAL A 50 0.33 1.73 -1.90
C VAL A 50 1.03 0.99 -0.75
N THR A 51 1.90 1.68 0.00
CA THR A 51 2.55 1.17 1.22
C THR A 51 1.56 0.49 2.17
N LYS A 52 0.35 1.04 2.34
CA LYS A 52 -0.68 0.48 3.24
C LYS A 52 -1.09 -0.94 2.85
N SER A 53 -1.26 -1.17 1.56
CA SER A 53 -1.62 -2.51 1.06
C SER A 53 -0.46 -3.50 1.25
N VAL A 54 0.78 -3.04 1.11
CA VAL A 54 1.96 -3.84 1.45
C VAL A 54 1.96 -4.19 2.94
N ILE A 55 1.64 -3.24 3.83
CA ILE A 55 1.47 -3.52 5.27
C ILE A 55 0.39 -4.58 5.52
N ALA A 56 -0.74 -4.54 4.82
CA ALA A 56 -1.76 -5.58 4.95
C ALA A 56 -1.23 -6.97 4.59
N LEU A 57 -0.40 -7.08 3.54
CA LEU A 57 0.24 -8.35 3.18
C LEU A 57 1.21 -8.80 4.28
N LEU A 58 1.97 -7.89 4.88
CA LEU A 58 2.90 -8.21 5.97
C LEU A 58 2.17 -8.63 7.26
N VAL A 59 1.00 -8.05 7.56
CA VAL A 59 0.12 -8.54 8.64
C VAL A 59 -0.31 -9.99 8.35
N GLY A 60 -0.71 -10.28 7.11
CA GLY A 60 -1.07 -11.64 6.71
C GLY A 60 0.08 -12.63 6.84
N ILE A 61 1.28 -12.24 6.44
CA ILE A 61 2.48 -13.05 6.62
C ILE A 61 2.75 -13.29 8.12
N ALA A 62 2.57 -12.27 8.96
CA ALA A 62 2.70 -12.41 10.40
C ALA A 62 1.66 -13.38 10.99
N MET A 63 0.44 -13.39 10.46
CA MET A 63 -0.59 -14.36 10.85
C MET A 63 -0.26 -15.78 10.38
N ASP A 64 0.14 -15.96 9.14
CA ASP A 64 0.51 -17.28 8.61
C ASP A 64 1.70 -17.90 9.35
N ARG A 65 2.55 -17.05 9.95
CA ARG A 65 3.70 -17.46 10.78
C ARG A 65 3.36 -17.61 12.27
N GLY A 66 2.13 -17.32 12.67
CA GLY A 66 1.67 -17.45 14.06
C GLY A 66 2.14 -16.32 14.99
N TYR A 67 2.73 -15.24 14.47
CA TYR A 67 3.07 -14.05 15.26
C TYR A 67 1.82 -13.25 15.67
N ILE A 68 0.82 -13.21 14.80
CA ILE A 68 -0.50 -12.62 15.04
C ILE A 68 -1.52 -13.76 14.94
N VAL A 69 -2.41 -13.89 15.91
CA VAL A 69 -3.36 -15.02 15.98
C VAL A 69 -4.66 -14.68 15.23
N SER A 70 -5.11 -13.43 15.32
CA SER A 70 -6.39 -12.99 14.74
C SER A 70 -6.39 -11.47 14.55
N VAL A 71 -7.13 -11.02 13.53
CA VAL A 71 -7.43 -9.57 13.36
C VAL A 71 -8.30 -9.00 14.48
N GLU A 72 -8.97 -9.86 15.26
CA GLU A 72 -9.76 -9.48 16.42
C GLU A 72 -8.93 -9.26 17.68
N GLN A 73 -7.61 -9.51 17.66
CA GLN A 73 -6.74 -9.16 18.76
C GLN A 73 -6.77 -7.65 19.00
N LYS A 74 -6.80 -7.26 20.28
CA LYS A 74 -6.78 -5.86 20.67
C LYS A 74 -5.42 -5.23 20.33
N VAL A 75 -5.45 -4.02 19.83
CA VAL A 75 -4.21 -3.26 19.56
C VAL A 75 -3.31 -3.21 20.77
N LEU A 76 -3.87 -2.96 21.95
CA LEU A 76 -3.11 -2.82 23.19
C LEU A 76 -2.46 -4.11 23.67
N ASP A 77 -2.89 -5.29 23.22
CA ASP A 77 -2.24 -6.56 23.56
C ASP A 77 -0.79 -6.61 23.07
N PHE A 78 -0.47 -5.85 22.02
CA PHE A 78 0.88 -5.74 21.47
C PHE A 78 1.74 -4.66 22.15
N PHE A 79 1.14 -3.80 22.98
CA PHE A 79 1.82 -2.68 23.62
C PHE A 79 1.59 -2.65 25.14
N PRO A 80 2.03 -3.68 25.88
CA PRO A 80 1.76 -3.79 27.32
C PRO A 80 2.32 -2.63 28.14
N GLU A 81 3.40 -2.00 27.66
CA GLU A 81 4.04 -0.86 28.33
C GLU A 81 3.37 0.50 27.99
N TYR A 82 2.37 0.50 27.09
CA TYR A 82 1.70 1.74 26.72
C TYR A 82 0.73 2.18 27.80
N SER A 83 0.94 3.38 28.34
CA SER A 83 0.08 3.96 29.35
C SER A 83 -1.09 4.73 28.72
N VAL A 84 -2.28 4.19 28.83
CA VAL A 84 -3.51 4.83 28.34
C VAL A 84 -3.83 6.08 29.18
N LYS A 85 -4.12 7.21 28.52
CA LYS A 85 -4.47 8.46 29.19
C LYS A 85 -5.75 8.31 30.02
N ARG A 86 -5.76 8.89 31.21
CA ARG A 86 -6.92 8.87 32.12
C ARG A 86 -8.20 9.32 31.39
N GLY A 87 -9.24 8.53 31.52
CA GLY A 87 -10.55 8.80 30.93
C GLY A 87 -10.72 8.31 29.47
N GLU A 88 -9.66 7.84 28.83
CA GLU A 88 -9.75 7.15 27.53
C GLU A 88 -10.19 5.69 27.79
N LYS A 89 -11.26 5.27 27.15
CA LYS A 89 -11.81 3.91 27.28
C LYS A 89 -11.89 3.18 25.94
N THR A 90 -12.16 3.90 24.88
CA THR A 90 -12.42 3.34 23.54
C THR A 90 -11.22 2.57 22.99
N ILE A 91 -10.00 3.02 23.26
CA ILE A 91 -8.77 2.37 22.79
C ILE A 91 -8.66 0.89 23.22
N TYR A 92 -9.25 0.51 24.36
CA TYR A 92 -9.25 -0.87 24.86
C TYR A 92 -10.08 -1.83 24.00
N ASP A 93 -10.96 -1.29 23.15
CA ASP A 93 -11.83 -2.08 22.27
C ASP A 93 -11.39 -2.07 20.82
N VAL A 94 -10.36 -1.29 20.46
CA VAL A 94 -9.83 -1.25 19.10
C VAL A 94 -9.02 -2.51 18.81
N THR A 95 -9.37 -3.18 17.72
CA THR A 95 -8.70 -4.38 17.21
C THR A 95 -7.89 -4.10 15.95
N LEU A 96 -7.09 -5.05 15.49
CA LEU A 96 -6.40 -4.96 14.21
C LEU A 96 -7.39 -4.83 13.06
N TYR A 97 -8.57 -5.49 13.15
CA TYR A 97 -9.64 -5.37 12.17
C TYR A 97 -10.04 -3.90 11.94
N HIS A 98 -10.20 -3.13 13.00
CA HIS A 98 -10.56 -1.72 12.90
C HIS A 98 -9.49 -0.88 12.17
N LEU A 99 -8.21 -1.18 12.38
CA LEU A 99 -7.12 -0.52 11.66
C LEU A 99 -7.12 -0.93 10.18
N LEU A 100 -7.22 -2.23 9.89
CA LEU A 100 -7.18 -2.77 8.53
C LEU A 100 -8.37 -2.33 7.68
N THR A 101 -9.55 -2.16 8.27
CA THR A 101 -10.76 -1.70 7.58
C THR A 101 -10.97 -0.18 7.59
N MET A 102 -10.02 0.58 8.15
CA MET A 102 -10.15 2.04 8.32
C MET A 102 -11.38 2.47 9.12
N THR A 103 -11.78 1.68 10.12
CA THR A 103 -12.92 1.98 11.01
C THR A 103 -12.50 2.30 12.45
N ALA A 104 -11.20 2.36 12.70
CA ALA A 104 -10.68 2.77 13.99
C ALA A 104 -11.02 4.24 14.31
N PRO A 105 -11.45 4.56 15.54
CA PRO A 105 -11.73 5.91 15.96
C PRO A 105 -10.43 6.66 16.30
N TYR A 106 -10.40 7.95 16.00
CA TYR A 106 -9.26 8.82 16.31
C TYR A 106 -9.70 10.14 16.92
N LYS A 107 -8.90 10.66 17.85
CA LYS A 107 -9.10 11.90 18.61
C LYS A 107 -8.90 13.18 17.78
N TYR A 108 -8.81 13.09 16.45
CA TYR A 108 -8.61 14.24 15.56
C TYR A 108 -9.69 14.32 14.47
N LYS A 109 -9.94 15.53 14.01
CA LYS A 109 -10.77 15.79 12.82
C LYS A 109 -9.94 15.69 11.54
N SER A 110 -8.75 16.30 11.54
CA SER A 110 -7.74 16.19 10.48
C SER A 110 -6.42 15.69 11.07
N GLU A 111 -5.66 14.93 10.29
CA GLU A 111 -4.44 14.27 10.74
C GLU A 111 -3.38 15.28 11.19
N PRO A 112 -2.86 15.15 12.42
CA PRO A 112 -1.86 16.07 12.97
C PRO A 112 -0.43 15.68 12.53
N TRP A 113 -0.14 15.80 11.25
CA TRP A 113 1.12 15.40 10.62
C TRP A 113 2.35 15.91 11.36
N THR A 114 2.43 17.23 11.60
CA THR A 114 3.58 17.83 12.29
C THR A 114 3.82 17.17 13.63
N LYS A 115 2.76 16.93 14.41
CA LYS A 115 2.88 16.35 15.75
C LYS A 115 3.47 14.94 15.73
N VAL A 116 3.08 14.12 14.75
CA VAL A 116 3.57 12.74 14.62
C VAL A 116 4.97 12.73 14.03
N CYS A 117 5.16 13.39 12.89
CA CYS A 117 6.42 13.36 12.15
C CYS A 117 7.58 14.10 12.83
N THR A 118 7.31 14.91 13.87
CA THR A 118 8.36 15.53 14.70
C THR A 118 8.59 14.78 16.02
N SER A 119 7.87 13.69 16.28
CA SER A 119 8.08 12.85 17.45
C SER A 119 9.21 11.85 17.24
N GLU A 120 9.81 11.37 18.34
CA GLU A 120 10.86 10.34 18.28
C GLU A 120 10.32 8.93 17.97
N ASP A 121 9.02 8.70 18.21
CA ASP A 121 8.37 7.39 18.10
C ASP A 121 6.99 7.58 17.48
N TRP A 122 6.91 7.29 16.17
CA TRP A 122 5.67 7.50 15.42
C TRP A 122 4.60 6.49 15.75
N THR A 123 4.98 5.27 16.14
CA THR A 123 4.02 4.27 16.61
C THR A 123 3.35 4.72 17.90
N LYS A 124 4.13 5.19 18.88
CA LYS A 124 3.59 5.73 20.12
C LYS A 124 2.73 6.98 19.86
N ALA A 125 3.20 7.88 19.00
CA ALA A 125 2.44 9.08 18.64
C ALA A 125 1.10 8.73 17.98
N ALA A 126 1.05 7.69 17.15
CA ALA A 126 -0.19 7.19 16.54
C ALA A 126 -1.13 6.54 17.56
N LEU A 127 -0.60 5.77 18.52
CA LEU A 127 -1.38 5.25 19.67
C LEU A 127 -2.00 6.38 20.51
N ASP A 128 -1.29 7.48 20.72
CA ASP A 128 -1.80 8.65 21.42
C ASP A 128 -3.01 9.30 20.70
N LEU A 129 -3.14 9.09 19.40
CA LEU A 129 -4.27 9.58 18.60
C LEU A 129 -5.46 8.62 18.57
N LEU A 130 -5.25 7.34 18.89
CA LEU A 130 -6.28 6.29 18.80
C LEU A 130 -7.30 6.43 19.92
N GLY A 131 -8.58 6.12 19.62
CA GLY A 131 -9.68 6.17 20.56
C GLY A 131 -10.48 7.48 20.49
N GLY A 132 -11.08 7.87 21.61
CA GLY A 132 -11.88 9.08 21.74
C GLY A 132 -13.30 8.84 22.23
N ARG A 133 -14.03 9.91 22.54
CA ARG A 133 -15.35 9.86 23.17
C ARG A 133 -16.45 9.29 22.27
N GLY A 134 -16.25 9.24 20.95
CA GLY A 134 -17.24 8.74 19.98
C GLY A 134 -17.45 7.23 20.01
N GLY A 135 -16.52 6.48 20.62
CA GLY A 135 -16.58 5.02 20.62
C GLY A 135 -16.29 4.40 19.24
N LEU A 136 -16.54 3.10 19.14
CA LEU A 136 -16.47 2.34 17.88
C LEU A 136 -17.81 2.47 17.15
N THR A 137 -17.81 3.23 16.06
CA THR A 137 -19.03 3.46 15.25
C THR A 137 -19.08 2.59 13.99
N GLY A 138 -17.97 1.93 13.62
CA GLY A 138 -17.82 1.24 12.35
C GLY A 138 -17.72 2.17 11.13
N ALA A 139 -17.76 3.49 11.32
CA ALA A 139 -17.68 4.44 10.22
C ALA A 139 -16.27 4.46 9.62
N PHE A 140 -16.21 4.44 8.29
CA PHE A 140 -14.97 4.55 7.55
C PHE A 140 -14.31 5.92 7.78
N LYS A 141 -13.04 5.90 8.16
CA LYS A 141 -12.19 7.07 8.27
C LYS A 141 -10.78 6.76 7.77
N TYR A 142 -10.48 7.19 6.56
CA TYR A 142 -9.14 7.02 6.01
C TYR A 142 -8.10 7.73 6.89
N ALA A 143 -7.17 6.98 7.45
CA ALA A 143 -6.24 7.44 8.48
C ALA A 143 -4.81 6.98 8.19
N THR A 144 -4.01 7.83 7.58
CA THR A 144 -2.62 7.49 7.21
C THR A 144 -1.71 7.37 8.43
N LEU A 145 -1.81 8.34 9.35
CA LEU A 145 -1.00 8.30 10.59
C LEU A 145 -1.41 7.16 11.52
N GLY A 146 -2.70 6.80 11.55
CA GLY A 146 -3.20 5.71 12.39
C GLY A 146 -2.67 4.34 11.98
N ILE A 147 -2.39 4.12 10.71
CA ILE A 147 -1.86 2.84 10.20
C ILE A 147 -0.43 2.59 10.69
N GLN A 148 0.31 3.61 11.13
CA GLN A 148 1.63 3.43 11.75
C GLN A 148 1.62 2.44 12.92
N ILE A 149 0.47 2.30 13.60
CA ILE A 149 0.30 1.32 14.67
C ILE A 149 0.56 -0.11 14.17
N LEU A 150 0.17 -0.45 12.95
CA LEU A 150 0.40 -1.79 12.38
C LEU A 150 1.90 -2.10 12.18
N ALA A 151 2.73 -1.09 11.89
CA ALA A 151 4.18 -1.27 11.87
C ALA A 151 4.68 -1.72 13.24
N GLY A 152 4.29 -1.01 14.30
CA GLY A 152 4.62 -1.37 15.66
C GLY A 152 4.07 -2.75 16.06
N VAL A 153 2.85 -3.08 15.67
CA VAL A 153 2.25 -4.41 15.92
C VAL A 153 3.11 -5.54 15.36
N ILE A 154 3.53 -5.42 14.10
CA ILE A 154 4.38 -6.44 13.46
C ILE A 154 5.74 -6.52 14.16
N GLU A 155 6.36 -5.40 14.52
CA GLU A 155 7.63 -5.39 15.25
C GLU A 155 7.48 -6.06 16.63
N GLN A 156 6.46 -5.70 17.40
CA GLN A 156 6.23 -6.28 18.72
C GLN A 156 5.90 -7.78 18.66
N ALA A 157 5.04 -8.18 17.73
CA ALA A 157 4.62 -9.57 17.58
C ALA A 157 5.75 -10.48 17.11
N SER A 158 6.57 -10.01 16.15
CA SER A 158 7.64 -10.81 15.56
C SER A 158 8.99 -10.71 16.27
N GLY A 159 9.18 -9.68 17.10
CA GLY A 159 10.48 -9.33 17.71
C GLY A 159 11.52 -8.82 16.69
N ARG A 160 11.09 -8.36 15.52
CA ARG A 160 11.96 -7.95 14.39
C ARG A 160 11.60 -6.55 13.91
N LYS A 161 12.55 -5.83 13.34
CA LYS A 161 12.24 -4.60 12.62
C LYS A 161 11.37 -4.90 11.40
N LEU A 162 10.37 -4.05 11.15
CA LEU A 162 9.45 -4.23 10.04
C LEU A 162 10.17 -4.28 8.69
N LEU A 163 11.23 -3.48 8.51
CA LEU A 163 12.06 -3.49 7.30
C LEU A 163 12.68 -4.87 7.06
N ASP A 164 13.31 -5.46 8.08
CA ASP A 164 13.92 -6.78 7.98
C ASP A 164 12.88 -7.88 7.73
N PHE A 165 11.72 -7.74 8.37
CA PHE A 165 10.59 -8.64 8.19
C PHE A 165 10.09 -8.61 6.74
N ALA A 166 9.91 -7.41 6.18
CA ALA A 166 9.46 -7.23 4.81
C ALA A 166 10.48 -7.75 3.78
N ASN A 167 11.76 -7.43 3.98
CA ASN A 167 12.85 -7.90 3.11
C ASN A 167 12.91 -9.43 3.08
N GLU A 168 12.85 -10.10 4.24
CA GLU A 168 12.97 -11.54 4.31
C GLU A 168 11.74 -12.29 3.79
N TYR A 169 10.54 -11.80 4.15
CA TYR A 169 9.33 -12.61 3.95
C TYR A 169 8.48 -12.18 2.76
N LEU A 170 8.70 -10.98 2.20
CA LEU A 170 7.97 -10.49 1.04
C LEU A 170 8.90 -10.13 -0.12
N PHE A 171 9.84 -9.21 0.06
CA PHE A 171 10.59 -8.66 -1.06
C PHE A 171 11.55 -9.66 -1.70
N ARG A 172 12.41 -10.28 -0.91
CA ARG A 172 13.35 -11.30 -1.42
C ARG A 172 12.63 -12.49 -2.10
N PRO A 173 11.54 -13.06 -1.55
CA PRO A 173 10.80 -14.11 -2.24
C PRO A 173 10.16 -13.70 -3.57
N LEU A 174 9.84 -12.41 -3.74
CA LEU A 174 9.32 -11.85 -4.99
C LEU A 174 10.42 -11.42 -5.99
N GLY A 175 11.68 -11.56 -5.61
CA GLY A 175 12.80 -11.03 -6.41
C GLY A 175 12.84 -9.50 -6.47
N ILE A 176 12.21 -8.83 -5.50
CA ILE A 176 12.29 -7.38 -5.31
C ILE A 176 13.60 -7.09 -4.57
N PRO A 177 14.39 -6.08 -4.97
CA PRO A 177 15.58 -5.67 -4.24
C PRO A 177 15.26 -5.33 -2.78
N GLU A 178 16.19 -5.63 -1.87
CA GLU A 178 16.02 -5.30 -0.47
C GLU A 178 15.93 -3.78 -0.28
N SER A 179 14.91 -3.34 0.42
CA SER A 179 14.79 -1.94 0.82
C SER A 179 15.78 -1.64 1.93
N VAL A 180 16.36 -0.45 1.88
CA VAL A 180 17.18 0.10 2.97
C VAL A 180 16.41 1.16 3.72
N ASN A 181 16.82 1.42 4.96
CA ASN A 181 16.21 2.47 5.76
C ASN A 181 16.58 3.85 5.22
N HIS A 182 15.57 4.67 4.91
CA HIS A 182 15.73 6.10 4.68
C HIS A 182 15.49 6.81 6.00
N GLY A 183 16.56 6.94 6.78
CA GLY A 183 16.51 7.55 8.11
C GLY A 183 16.59 9.06 8.07
N ASP A 184 16.59 9.61 9.27
CA ASP A 184 16.45 11.02 9.61
C ASP A 184 17.18 11.99 8.68
N SER A 185 16.44 12.92 8.18
CA SER A 185 16.84 13.85 7.15
C SER A 185 16.31 15.25 7.44
N SER A 186 16.83 16.24 6.77
CA SER A 186 16.32 17.60 6.86
C SER A 186 14.87 17.68 6.36
N LYS A 187 14.19 18.80 6.67
CA LYS A 187 12.85 19.07 6.11
C LYS A 187 12.89 19.11 4.58
N GLU A 188 13.98 19.56 4.01
CA GLU A 188 14.22 19.62 2.58
C GLU A 188 14.27 18.21 1.98
N ASP A 189 14.98 17.28 2.60
CA ASP A 189 15.06 15.90 2.15
C ASP A 189 13.70 15.18 2.29
N GLN A 190 12.99 15.40 3.40
CA GLN A 190 11.64 14.89 3.58
C GLN A 190 10.68 15.39 2.48
N PHE A 191 10.79 16.68 2.14
CA PHE A 191 10.01 17.26 1.05
C PHE A 191 10.38 16.67 -0.31
N ASP A 192 11.68 16.52 -0.60
CA ASP A 192 12.17 15.92 -1.84
C ASP A 192 11.77 14.46 -1.96
N PHE A 193 11.80 13.70 -0.85
CA PHE A 193 11.31 12.34 -0.79
C PHE A 193 9.81 12.26 -1.12
N LEU A 194 9.01 13.16 -0.55
CA LEU A 194 7.57 13.23 -0.83
C LEU A 194 7.28 13.68 -2.26
N MET A 195 8.00 14.65 -2.79
CA MET A 195 7.78 15.16 -4.15
C MET A 195 8.14 14.16 -5.24
N ASN A 196 9.06 13.23 -4.94
CA ASN A 196 9.31 12.04 -5.74
C ASN A 196 9.68 12.35 -7.21
N LYS A 197 10.51 13.38 -7.43
CA LYS A 197 10.81 13.88 -8.78
C LYS A 197 11.88 13.12 -9.54
N ASN A 198 12.73 12.37 -8.81
CA ASN A 198 13.90 11.69 -9.36
C ASN A 198 13.84 10.19 -9.06
N PRO A 199 14.45 9.35 -9.93
CA PRO A 199 14.63 7.93 -9.64
C PRO A 199 15.32 7.71 -8.30
N ARG A 200 14.83 6.75 -7.52
CA ARG A 200 15.40 6.36 -6.24
C ARG A 200 15.85 4.90 -6.26
N LYS A 201 16.61 4.54 -5.25
CA LYS A 201 16.84 3.14 -4.90
C LYS A 201 15.66 2.60 -4.10
N HIS A 202 15.68 1.31 -3.79
CA HIS A 202 14.71 0.70 -2.89
C HIS A 202 14.98 1.16 -1.45
N GLU A 203 14.14 2.04 -0.97
CA GLU A 203 14.23 2.68 0.33
C GLU A 203 12.86 2.65 1.03
N TRP A 204 12.88 2.74 2.35
CA TRP A 204 11.64 2.89 3.12
C TRP A 204 11.86 3.93 4.22
N TYR A 205 11.05 4.99 4.18
CA TYR A 205 11.15 6.10 5.13
C TYR A 205 10.82 5.64 6.54
N SER A 206 11.59 6.08 7.55
CA SER A 206 11.40 5.67 8.94
C SER A 206 11.35 6.83 9.91
N ASP A 207 10.87 6.53 11.12
CA ASP A 207 11.00 7.41 12.28
C ASP A 207 12.42 7.34 12.88
N PRO A 208 12.75 8.24 13.85
CA PRO A 208 14.05 8.24 14.53
C PRO A 208 14.40 6.94 15.27
N LYS A 209 13.42 6.07 15.55
CA LYS A 209 13.62 4.73 16.12
C LYS A 209 13.84 3.64 15.08
N ASN A 210 13.98 4.02 13.81
CA ASN A 210 14.12 3.09 12.67
C ASN A 210 12.91 2.15 12.51
N THR A 211 11.71 2.60 12.87
CA THR A 211 10.46 1.94 12.49
C THR A 211 9.97 2.57 11.19
N VAL A 212 9.93 1.78 10.11
CA VAL A 212 9.51 2.29 8.80
C VAL A 212 8.02 2.66 8.78
N THR A 213 7.67 3.60 7.92
CA THR A 213 6.31 4.12 7.82
C THR A 213 5.34 3.07 7.27
N ALA A 214 4.15 2.99 7.84
CA ALA A 214 3.12 2.06 7.38
C ALA A 214 2.15 2.68 6.38
N GLY A 215 2.02 3.98 6.36
CA GLY A 215 1.03 4.69 5.56
C GLY A 215 1.52 5.25 4.23
N TRP A 216 2.84 5.34 4.04
CA TRP A 216 3.54 5.95 2.89
C TRP A 216 5.03 5.64 2.97
N GLY A 217 5.83 6.09 2.01
CA GLY A 217 7.28 6.14 2.17
C GLY A 217 8.06 4.88 1.77
N LEU A 218 7.38 3.83 1.29
CA LEU A 218 8.03 2.72 0.61
C LEU A 218 8.33 3.13 -0.84
N THR A 219 9.51 2.81 -1.34
CA THR A 219 9.85 2.99 -2.76
C THR A 219 9.84 1.64 -3.47
N LEU A 220 9.16 1.59 -4.61
CA LEU A 220 9.06 0.42 -5.49
C LEU A 220 9.10 0.88 -6.95
N SER A 221 9.56 0.03 -7.86
CA SER A 221 9.34 0.16 -9.29
C SER A 221 7.94 -0.32 -9.69
N ALA A 222 7.50 0.02 -10.91
CA ALA A 222 6.27 -0.55 -11.45
C ALA A 222 6.35 -2.08 -11.58
N THR A 223 7.53 -2.61 -11.89
CA THR A 223 7.78 -4.06 -11.97
C THR A 223 7.63 -4.73 -10.60
N ASP A 224 8.13 -4.12 -9.52
CA ASP A 224 7.96 -4.65 -8.17
C ASP A 224 6.48 -4.67 -7.76
N MET A 225 5.77 -3.59 -8.08
CA MET A 225 4.33 -3.50 -7.85
C MET A 225 3.54 -4.55 -8.64
N ALA A 226 3.90 -4.78 -9.90
CA ALA A 226 3.29 -5.82 -10.72
C ALA A 226 3.57 -7.24 -10.16
N ARG A 227 4.78 -7.52 -9.64
CA ARG A 227 5.11 -8.79 -8.97
C ARG A 227 4.29 -9.00 -7.69
N ILE A 228 4.10 -7.95 -6.87
CA ILE A 228 3.22 -8.01 -5.70
C ILE A 228 1.78 -8.32 -6.14
N GLY A 229 1.29 -7.64 -7.18
CA GLY A 229 -0.02 -7.89 -7.75
C GLY A 229 -0.17 -9.31 -8.31
N GLN A 230 0.84 -9.82 -9.00
CA GLN A 230 0.86 -11.19 -9.55
C GLN A 230 0.82 -12.24 -8.43
N MET A 231 1.59 -12.04 -7.36
CA MET A 231 1.52 -12.89 -6.17
C MET A 231 0.10 -12.91 -5.58
N CYS A 232 -0.55 -11.77 -5.47
CA CYS A 232 -1.93 -11.68 -5.00
C CYS A 232 -2.90 -12.38 -5.97
N LEU A 233 -2.74 -12.21 -7.28
CA LEU A 233 -3.53 -12.86 -8.32
C LEU A 233 -3.47 -14.39 -8.22
N GLU A 234 -2.30 -14.94 -7.92
CA GLU A 234 -2.05 -16.37 -7.75
C GLU A 234 -2.33 -16.89 -6.33
N GLY A 235 -3.14 -16.17 -5.55
CA GLY A 235 -3.54 -16.60 -4.20
C GLY A 235 -2.36 -16.73 -3.24
N GLY A 236 -1.36 -15.86 -3.34
CA GLY A 236 -0.20 -15.81 -2.45
C GLY A 236 0.97 -16.69 -2.89
N ILE A 237 0.96 -17.16 -4.13
CA ILE A 237 2.06 -17.90 -4.76
C ILE A 237 2.79 -16.99 -5.74
N PHE A 238 4.09 -17.11 -5.83
CA PHE A 238 4.91 -16.49 -6.86
C PHE A 238 6.01 -17.44 -7.30
N GLN A 239 6.09 -17.72 -8.60
CA GLN A 239 7.03 -18.67 -9.20
C GLN A 239 7.06 -20.04 -8.47
N GLY A 240 5.87 -20.56 -8.16
CA GLY A 240 5.69 -21.86 -7.47
C GLY A 240 5.96 -21.84 -5.97
N ARG A 241 6.40 -20.72 -5.39
CA ARG A 241 6.65 -20.55 -3.96
C ARG A 241 5.48 -19.87 -3.27
N ARG A 242 4.95 -20.48 -2.19
CA ARG A 242 3.95 -19.81 -1.34
C ARG A 242 4.63 -18.78 -0.44
N ILE A 243 4.14 -17.55 -0.52
CA ILE A 243 4.59 -16.40 0.27
C ILE A 243 3.56 -16.06 1.33
N LEU A 244 2.27 -16.17 0.97
CA LEU A 244 1.13 -15.79 1.80
C LEU A 244 -0.01 -16.77 1.54
N SER A 245 -0.89 -17.00 2.52
CA SER A 245 -2.06 -17.85 2.34
C SER A 245 -3.09 -17.21 1.41
N ASP A 246 -3.71 -18.04 0.57
CA ASP A 246 -4.83 -17.65 -0.27
C ASP A 246 -6.03 -17.17 0.56
N LYS A 247 -6.22 -17.75 1.74
CA LYS A 247 -7.23 -17.32 2.71
C LYS A 247 -7.07 -15.83 3.05
N TRP A 248 -5.84 -15.41 3.38
CA TRP A 248 -5.60 -14.01 3.72
C TRP A 248 -5.86 -13.06 2.55
N ILE A 249 -5.44 -13.43 1.34
CA ILE A 249 -5.67 -12.58 0.16
C ILE A 249 -7.18 -12.39 -0.06
N ARG A 250 -7.96 -13.47 0.04
CA ARG A 250 -9.42 -13.36 -0.06
C ARG A 250 -10.04 -12.49 1.03
N GLU A 251 -9.59 -12.64 2.27
CA GLU A 251 -10.05 -11.80 3.38
C GLU A 251 -9.66 -10.34 3.15
N ALA A 252 -8.40 -10.07 2.76
CA ALA A 252 -7.91 -8.72 2.55
C ALA A 252 -8.62 -7.99 1.40
N THR A 253 -9.10 -8.73 0.40
CA THR A 253 -9.83 -8.16 -0.75
C THR A 253 -11.35 -8.33 -0.66
N THR A 254 -11.87 -8.68 0.52
CA THR A 254 -13.32 -8.70 0.79
C THR A 254 -13.82 -7.26 1.00
N PRO A 255 -14.95 -6.86 0.39
CA PRO A 255 -15.50 -5.51 0.53
C PRO A 255 -16.20 -5.30 1.88
N TYR A 256 -15.45 -4.97 2.92
CA TYR A 256 -15.99 -4.69 4.27
C TYR A 256 -16.69 -3.33 4.35
N GLN A 257 -16.20 -2.34 3.60
CA GLN A 257 -16.77 -0.99 3.56
C GLN A 257 -17.18 -0.64 2.14
N THR A 258 -18.37 -0.06 2.00
CA THR A 258 -18.79 0.57 0.74
C THR A 258 -18.70 2.07 0.90
N LEU A 259 -17.99 2.73 -0.01
CA LEU A 259 -17.65 4.14 0.09
C LEU A 259 -18.56 5.00 -0.79
N ASP A 260 -18.56 6.29 -0.53
CA ASP A 260 -19.36 7.28 -1.25
C ASP A 260 -18.62 7.84 -2.49
N GLU A 261 -19.23 8.84 -3.13
CA GLU A 261 -18.73 9.50 -4.32
C GLU A 261 -17.30 10.08 -4.17
N ARG A 262 -16.92 10.49 -2.97
CA ARG A 262 -15.56 11.03 -2.70
C ARG A 262 -14.46 10.01 -2.99
N PHE A 263 -14.80 8.73 -2.99
CA PHE A 263 -13.91 7.61 -3.25
C PHE A 263 -14.36 6.79 -4.47
N GLY A 264 -15.08 7.42 -5.41
CA GLY A 264 -15.51 6.77 -6.64
C GLY A 264 -16.45 5.58 -6.43
N TYR A 265 -17.21 5.55 -5.34
CA TYR A 265 -18.10 4.44 -4.95
C TYR A 265 -17.38 3.08 -4.81
N MET A 266 -16.06 3.07 -4.70
CA MET A 266 -15.29 1.85 -4.45
C MET A 266 -15.68 1.21 -3.13
N SER A 267 -15.30 -0.03 -2.95
CA SER A 267 -15.30 -0.68 -1.64
C SER A 267 -13.90 -0.77 -1.07
N TYR A 268 -13.80 -1.09 0.23
CA TYR A 268 -12.53 -1.17 0.93
C TYR A 268 -12.44 -2.46 1.75
N GLY A 269 -11.33 -3.17 1.56
CA GLY A 269 -10.97 -4.38 2.30
C GLY A 269 -9.99 -4.10 3.43
N TYR A 270 -9.04 -5.00 3.65
CA TYR A 270 -7.92 -4.76 4.56
C TYR A 270 -6.83 -3.96 3.85
N LEU A 271 -6.97 -2.63 3.87
CA LEU A 271 -6.08 -1.66 3.22
C LEU A 271 -5.96 -1.83 1.69
N TRP A 272 -6.93 -2.50 1.07
CA TRP A 272 -7.09 -2.64 -0.36
C TRP A 272 -8.37 -1.97 -0.85
N TRP A 273 -8.28 -1.30 -1.98
CA TRP A 273 -9.42 -0.74 -2.69
C TRP A 273 -10.04 -1.82 -3.58
N ILE A 274 -11.36 -1.81 -3.70
CA ILE A 274 -12.11 -2.74 -4.54
C ILE A 274 -12.94 -1.91 -5.50
N PRO A 275 -12.39 -1.58 -6.70
CA PRO A 275 -13.05 -0.73 -7.69
C PRO A 275 -14.35 -1.34 -8.20
N ASP A 276 -14.33 -2.64 -8.51
CA ASP A 276 -15.49 -3.36 -9.04
C ASP A 276 -15.67 -4.68 -8.29
N LYS A 277 -16.78 -4.78 -7.54
CA LYS A 277 -17.13 -5.99 -6.78
C LYS A 277 -17.51 -7.17 -7.66
N GLU A 278 -18.11 -6.89 -8.82
CA GLU A 278 -18.59 -7.94 -9.74
C GLU A 278 -17.42 -8.59 -10.47
N LYS A 279 -16.48 -7.78 -10.95
CA LYS A 279 -15.24 -8.25 -11.59
C LYS A 279 -14.18 -8.75 -10.61
N ARG A 280 -14.42 -8.59 -9.31
CA ARG A 280 -13.47 -8.93 -8.23
C ARG A 280 -12.09 -8.29 -8.42
N SER A 281 -12.01 -7.16 -9.14
CA SER A 281 -10.78 -6.40 -9.23
C SER A 281 -10.47 -5.70 -7.93
N PHE A 282 -9.20 -5.59 -7.60
CA PHE A 282 -8.74 -4.88 -6.42
C PHE A 282 -7.46 -4.11 -6.71
N ALA A 283 -7.23 -3.06 -5.93
CA ALA A 283 -6.10 -2.18 -6.16
C ALA A 283 -5.48 -1.66 -4.85
N ALA A 284 -4.17 -1.49 -4.85
CA ALA A 284 -3.48 -0.61 -3.93
C ALA A 284 -3.32 0.75 -4.62
N ILE A 285 -3.75 1.83 -3.97
CA ILE A 285 -3.79 3.17 -4.57
C ILE A 285 -2.98 4.15 -3.71
N GLY A 286 -2.12 4.92 -4.36
CA GLY A 286 -1.30 5.96 -3.74
C GLY A 286 -1.36 7.29 -4.50
N ASP A 287 -1.27 8.39 -3.76
CA ASP A 287 -1.22 9.75 -4.34
C ASP A 287 -0.22 9.84 -5.50
N GLY A 288 -0.56 10.62 -6.51
CA GLY A 288 0.19 10.69 -7.77
C GLY A 288 -0.24 9.63 -8.78
N GLY A 289 -1.24 8.79 -8.42
CA GLY A 289 -1.74 7.71 -9.26
C GLY A 289 -0.80 6.50 -9.30
N ASN A 290 -0.06 6.26 -8.20
CA ASN A 290 0.67 5.01 -7.99
C ASN A 290 -0.33 3.89 -7.75
N VAL A 291 -0.27 2.80 -8.50
CA VAL A 291 -1.28 1.74 -8.42
C VAL A 291 -0.65 0.36 -8.57
N ILE A 292 -1.03 -0.55 -7.69
CA ILE A 292 -1.03 -1.99 -8.00
C ILE A 292 -2.48 -2.32 -8.36
N TYR A 293 -2.74 -2.73 -9.59
CA TYR A 293 -4.06 -3.17 -10.04
C TYR A 293 -4.05 -4.66 -10.33
N VAL A 294 -5.04 -5.37 -9.83
CA VAL A 294 -5.19 -6.82 -10.04
C VAL A 294 -6.60 -7.11 -10.57
N ASN A 295 -6.65 -7.78 -11.70
CA ASN A 295 -7.91 -8.24 -12.31
C ASN A 295 -7.88 -9.76 -12.50
N PRO A 296 -8.58 -10.51 -11.63
CA PRO A 296 -8.62 -11.97 -11.70
C PRO A 296 -9.30 -12.51 -12.96
N GLU A 297 -10.30 -11.80 -13.50
CA GLU A 297 -11.02 -12.21 -14.71
C GLU A 297 -10.09 -12.18 -15.94
N LYS A 298 -9.32 -11.11 -16.08
CA LYS A 298 -8.34 -10.94 -17.17
C LYS A 298 -7.00 -11.62 -16.86
N LYS A 299 -6.81 -12.14 -15.66
CA LYS A 299 -5.57 -12.75 -15.16
C LYS A 299 -4.36 -11.84 -15.30
N VAL A 300 -4.52 -10.57 -14.96
CA VAL A 300 -3.47 -9.55 -15.06
C VAL A 300 -3.19 -8.88 -13.73
N ALA A 301 -1.91 -8.51 -13.55
CA ALA A 301 -1.44 -7.64 -12.50
C ALA A 301 -0.65 -6.48 -13.12
N ILE A 302 -0.90 -5.27 -12.68
CA ILE A 302 -0.31 -4.04 -13.25
C ILE A 302 0.30 -3.22 -12.14
N GLY A 303 1.52 -2.74 -12.36
CA GLY A 303 2.13 -1.68 -11.60
C GLY A 303 2.19 -0.39 -12.41
N VAL A 304 1.76 0.71 -11.83
CA VAL A 304 1.94 2.06 -12.37
C VAL A 304 2.65 2.89 -11.31
N ALA A 305 3.82 3.43 -11.64
CA ALA A 305 4.57 4.31 -10.77
C ALA A 305 4.66 5.72 -11.36
N GLY A 306 4.49 6.72 -10.51
CA GLY A 306 4.50 8.11 -10.94
C GLY A 306 4.93 9.09 -9.86
N THR A 307 5.32 10.28 -10.28
CA THR A 307 5.66 11.38 -9.37
C THR A 307 4.42 11.90 -8.65
N PHE A 308 4.63 12.55 -7.50
CA PHE A 308 3.54 13.04 -6.64
C PHE A 308 2.63 14.10 -7.31
N LYS A 309 3.15 14.87 -8.25
CA LYS A 309 2.41 15.94 -8.95
C LYS A 309 2.32 15.68 -10.45
N PRO A 310 1.15 15.96 -11.06
CA PRO A 310 -0.10 16.42 -10.46
C PRO A 310 -0.71 15.39 -9.50
N ARG A 311 -1.50 15.85 -8.53
CA ARG A 311 -2.20 14.93 -7.62
C ARG A 311 -3.29 14.20 -8.39
N ILE A 312 -3.10 12.91 -8.56
CA ILE A 312 -4.06 11.96 -9.12
C ILE A 312 -4.44 11.02 -7.99
N PHE A 313 -5.73 10.79 -7.78
CA PHE A 313 -6.20 9.89 -6.73
C PHE A 313 -5.94 8.43 -7.13
N ASP A 314 -6.42 8.03 -8.30
CA ASP A 314 -6.22 6.69 -8.84
C ASP A 314 -6.12 6.72 -10.37
N ARG A 315 -5.81 5.57 -10.96
CA ARG A 315 -5.72 5.37 -12.40
C ARG A 315 -6.47 4.13 -12.87
N VAL A 316 -7.44 3.68 -12.10
CA VAL A 316 -8.17 2.44 -12.40
C VAL A 316 -8.85 2.55 -13.76
N ASP A 317 -9.59 3.63 -14.02
CA ASP A 317 -10.25 3.85 -15.30
C ASP A 317 -9.25 3.95 -16.46
N PHE A 318 -8.12 4.63 -16.23
CA PHE A 318 -7.06 4.72 -17.24
C PHE A 318 -6.45 3.36 -17.56
N ILE A 319 -6.22 2.54 -16.55
CA ILE A 319 -5.73 1.17 -16.70
C ILE A 319 -6.74 0.34 -17.51
N GLU A 320 -8.01 0.36 -17.10
CA GLU A 320 -9.04 -0.48 -17.72
C GLU A 320 -9.39 -0.07 -19.16
N GLN A 321 -9.41 1.25 -19.44
CA GLN A 321 -9.86 1.78 -20.73
C GLN A 321 -8.73 2.04 -21.73
N LYS A 322 -7.50 2.24 -21.28
CA LYS A 322 -6.38 2.65 -22.13
C LYS A 322 -5.24 1.64 -22.16
N ILE A 323 -4.84 1.08 -21.00
CA ILE A 323 -3.71 0.15 -20.95
C ILE A 323 -4.15 -1.25 -21.34
N LEU A 324 -5.15 -1.82 -20.66
CA LEU A 324 -5.55 -3.22 -20.84
C LEU A 324 -5.98 -3.55 -22.28
N PRO A 325 -6.84 -2.76 -22.96
CA PRO A 325 -7.24 -3.10 -24.32
C PRO A 325 -6.07 -3.16 -25.30
N VAL A 326 -5.09 -2.26 -25.13
CA VAL A 326 -3.91 -2.21 -25.99
C VAL A 326 -2.97 -3.38 -25.72
N VAL A 327 -2.68 -3.65 -24.44
CA VAL A 327 -1.71 -4.67 -24.04
C VAL A 327 -2.23 -6.08 -24.27
N LEU A 328 -3.53 -6.31 -24.01
CA LEU A 328 -4.17 -7.61 -24.20
C LEU A 328 -4.67 -7.85 -25.65
N GLY A 329 -4.55 -6.86 -26.52
CA GLY A 329 -5.05 -6.97 -27.91
C GLY A 329 -6.57 -7.05 -28.00
N GLU A 330 -7.29 -6.51 -27.00
CA GLU A 330 -8.75 -6.43 -27.00
C GLU A 330 -9.17 -5.36 -28.01
N GLN A 331 -9.94 -5.73 -29.03
CA GLN A 331 -10.52 -4.74 -29.93
C GLN A 331 -11.60 -3.95 -29.16
N ASN A 332 -11.53 -2.62 -29.21
CA ASN A 332 -12.63 -1.79 -28.74
C ASN A 332 -13.89 -2.19 -29.55
N THR A 333 -14.78 -2.94 -28.92
CA THR A 333 -16.11 -3.27 -29.44
C THR A 333 -17.03 -2.08 -29.25
#